data_33cdfcf2c674058790bf732bbc860fd0
#
_entry.id   33cdfcf2c674058790bf732bbc860fd0
#
_cell.length_a   1.000
_cell.length_b   1.000
_cell.length_c   1.000
_cell.angle_alpha   90.00
_cell.angle_beta   90.00
_cell.angle_gamma   90.00
#
_symmetry.space_group_name_H-M   'P 1'
#
loop_
_entity.id
_entity.type
_entity.pdbx_description
1 polymer ?
#
loop_
_entity_poly.entity_id
_entity_poly.type
_entity_poly.pdbx_seq_one_letter_code
_entity_poly.pdbx_strand_id
1 'polypeptide(L)'
;QKRSIASLHREITRACAVQGLPAPARNTVAARIARMNPVEVGRRREGAESVRPLQSAGDEVPVVESILDQVQIDHTVMDLIVVDDRDRQPIGRPYLTVAIDVCSRCLVGMVVTLEPPSAVSVGLCLAHAAGDKRPWLERLGIDAAWPMSGKPKALYVDNAREFKSEALTRGCDQHGISLDYRPLGRPHYGGIVERVI
;
A
#
# COMPACT_ATOMS: atom_id res chain seq x y z
N GLN A 1 11.43 -4.60 -26.75
CA GLN A 1 12.50 -5.49 -26.27
C GLN A 1 13.42 -4.73 -25.32
N LYS A 2 13.61 -5.24 -24.09
CA LYS A 2 14.56 -4.68 -23.12
C LYS A 2 15.98 -4.84 -23.66
N ARG A 3 16.59 -3.74 -24.12
CA ARG A 3 17.99 -3.74 -24.57
C ARG A 3 18.92 -3.47 -23.40
N SER A 4 19.96 -4.31 -23.23
CA SER A 4 21.00 -4.06 -22.23
C SER A 4 21.91 -2.91 -22.67
N ILE A 5 22.58 -2.24 -21.72
CA ILE A 5 23.58 -1.20 -22.00
C ILE A 5 24.69 -1.76 -22.93
N ALA A 6 25.07 -3.03 -22.75
CA ALA A 6 26.04 -3.68 -23.59
C ALA A 6 25.57 -3.84 -25.05
N SER A 7 24.30 -4.16 -25.28
CA SER A 7 23.69 -4.25 -26.60
C SER A 7 23.67 -2.89 -27.30
N LEU A 8 23.22 -1.86 -26.57
CA LEU A 8 23.17 -0.51 -27.10
C LEU A 8 24.59 0.03 -27.43
N HIS A 9 25.57 -0.22 -26.56
CA HIS A 9 26.94 0.17 -26.80
C HIS A 9 27.51 -0.47 -28.09
N ARG A 10 27.25 -1.76 -28.34
CA ARG A 10 27.65 -2.42 -29.59
C ARG A 10 27.03 -1.78 -30.83
N GLU A 11 25.76 -1.38 -30.78
CA GLU A 11 25.09 -0.68 -31.88
C GLU A 11 25.72 0.70 -32.14
N ILE A 12 25.98 1.47 -31.07
CA ILE A 12 26.63 2.77 -31.17
C ILE A 12 28.04 2.61 -31.78
N THR A 13 28.83 1.63 -31.34
CA THR A 13 30.14 1.35 -31.85
C THR A 13 30.09 1.04 -33.35
N ARG A 14 29.14 0.23 -33.80
CA ARG A 14 28.95 -0.05 -35.24
C ARG A 14 28.58 1.20 -36.03
N ALA A 15 27.65 2.00 -35.50
CA ALA A 15 27.23 3.23 -36.16
C ALA A 15 28.36 4.25 -36.27
N CYS A 16 29.20 4.37 -35.23
CA CYS A 16 30.39 5.22 -35.25
C CYS A 16 31.41 4.73 -36.30
N ALA A 17 31.64 3.41 -36.38
CA ALA A 17 32.56 2.84 -37.36
C ALA A 17 32.15 3.11 -38.82
N VAL A 18 30.83 3.03 -39.11
CA VAL A 18 30.28 3.36 -40.44
C VAL A 18 30.49 4.83 -40.79
N GLN A 19 30.49 5.72 -39.81
CA GLN A 19 30.63 7.16 -39.99
C GLN A 19 32.10 7.65 -39.82
N GLY A 20 33.04 6.76 -39.56
CA GLY A 20 34.45 7.12 -39.32
C GLY A 20 34.68 7.90 -38.01
N LEU A 21 33.73 7.78 -37.03
CA LEU A 21 33.79 8.49 -35.75
C LEU A 21 34.36 7.60 -34.65
N PRO A 22 35.07 8.17 -33.64
CA PRO A 22 35.53 7.41 -32.50
C PRO A 22 34.32 6.98 -31.63
N ALA A 23 34.27 5.69 -31.28
CA ALA A 23 33.19 5.16 -30.45
C ALA A 23 33.37 5.59 -28.99
N PRO A 24 32.31 6.00 -28.30
CA PRO A 24 32.36 6.33 -26.88
C PRO A 24 32.58 5.08 -26.02
N ALA A 25 33.23 5.25 -24.86
CA ALA A 25 33.38 4.17 -23.90
C ALA A 25 32.00 3.72 -23.35
N ARG A 26 31.87 2.44 -22.97
CA ARG A 26 30.63 1.87 -22.40
C ARG A 26 30.12 2.67 -21.19
N ASN A 27 31.04 3.10 -20.31
CA ASN A 27 30.68 3.89 -19.12
C ASN A 27 30.14 5.28 -19.48
N THR A 28 30.61 5.89 -20.57
CA THR A 28 30.09 7.15 -21.09
C THR A 28 28.65 6.99 -21.56
N VAL A 29 28.33 5.90 -22.27
CA VAL A 29 26.97 5.58 -22.70
C VAL A 29 26.07 5.33 -21.48
N ALA A 30 26.54 4.56 -20.49
CA ALA A 30 25.80 4.30 -19.26
C ALA A 30 25.50 5.60 -18.48
N ALA A 31 26.50 6.47 -18.31
CA ALA A 31 26.34 7.76 -17.64
C ALA A 31 25.37 8.68 -18.38
N ARG A 32 25.37 8.67 -19.71
CA ARG A 32 24.42 9.46 -20.52
C ARG A 32 22.99 8.97 -20.32
N ILE A 33 22.76 7.65 -20.30
CA ILE A 33 21.43 7.06 -20.05
C ILE A 33 20.94 7.40 -18.64
N ALA A 34 21.82 7.33 -17.64
CA ALA A 34 21.47 7.66 -16.26
C ALA A 34 21.04 9.12 -16.06
N ARG A 35 21.49 10.04 -16.93
CA ARG A 35 21.10 11.46 -16.93
C ARG A 35 19.82 11.75 -17.72
N MET A 36 19.30 10.77 -18.46
CA MET A 36 18.02 10.94 -19.18
C MET A 36 16.86 10.90 -18.20
N ASN A 37 15.75 11.56 -18.58
CA ASN A 37 14.53 11.54 -17.76
C ASN A 37 14.06 10.08 -17.53
N PRO A 38 13.95 9.61 -16.27
CA PRO A 38 13.58 8.24 -15.95
C PRO A 38 12.22 7.83 -16.55
N VAL A 39 11.27 8.77 -16.62
CA VAL A 39 9.95 8.56 -17.20
C VAL A 39 10.05 8.27 -18.70
N GLU A 40 10.87 9.04 -19.42
CA GLU A 40 11.06 8.84 -20.86
C GLU A 40 11.79 7.53 -21.17
N VAL A 41 12.81 7.21 -20.39
CA VAL A 41 13.55 5.95 -20.49
C VAL A 41 12.66 4.75 -20.17
N GLY A 42 11.91 4.81 -19.10
CA GLY A 42 10.95 3.76 -18.70
C GLY A 42 9.89 3.54 -19.77
N ARG A 43 9.25 4.62 -20.25
CA ARG A 43 8.24 4.55 -21.31
C ARG A 43 8.73 3.87 -22.56
N ARG A 44 9.97 4.19 -23.01
CA ARG A 44 10.56 3.61 -24.22
C ARG A 44 11.04 2.17 -24.03
N ARG A 45 11.43 1.78 -22.83
CA ARG A 45 11.97 0.45 -22.53
C ARG A 45 10.92 -0.57 -22.10
N GLU A 46 9.95 -0.13 -21.33
CA GLU A 46 9.03 -1.01 -20.60
C GLU A 46 7.55 -0.70 -20.89
N GLY A 47 7.29 0.35 -21.69
CA GLY A 47 5.93 0.76 -22.04
C GLY A 47 5.36 1.82 -21.08
N ALA A 48 4.17 2.33 -21.41
CA ALA A 48 3.53 3.40 -20.65
C ALA A 48 3.13 2.99 -19.22
N GLU A 49 2.82 1.71 -19.03
CA GLU A 49 2.42 1.15 -17.72
C GLU A 49 3.55 1.23 -16.68
N SER A 50 4.78 0.95 -17.09
CA SER A 50 5.95 0.94 -16.18
C SER A 50 6.33 2.31 -15.63
N VAL A 51 5.89 3.39 -16.27
CA VAL A 51 6.19 4.77 -15.85
C VAL A 51 5.04 5.44 -15.11
N ARG A 52 3.88 4.79 -15.03
CA ARG A 52 2.75 5.29 -14.24
C ARG A 52 3.14 5.64 -12.79
N PRO A 53 3.86 4.78 -12.04
CA PRO A 53 4.28 5.12 -10.68
C PRO A 53 5.18 6.36 -10.61
N LEU A 54 6.01 6.59 -11.63
CA LEU A 54 6.91 7.75 -11.70
C LEU A 54 6.20 9.04 -12.11
N GLN A 55 5.08 8.93 -12.84
CA GLN A 55 4.26 10.08 -13.27
C GLN A 55 3.27 10.51 -12.21
N SER A 56 2.80 9.58 -11.37
CA SER A 56 1.81 9.82 -10.35
C SER A 56 2.37 10.39 -9.04
N ALA A 57 3.68 10.49 -8.90
CA ALA A 57 4.32 11.13 -7.76
C ALA A 57 4.04 12.65 -7.62
N GLY A 58 3.33 13.25 -8.56
CA GLY A 58 2.96 14.66 -8.56
C GLY A 58 1.46 14.94 -8.42
N ASP A 59 0.60 13.94 -8.30
CA ASP A 59 -0.82 14.17 -8.02
C ASP A 59 -0.97 14.58 -6.55
N GLU A 60 -1.67 15.69 -6.30
CA GLU A 60 -2.00 16.13 -4.95
C GLU A 60 -2.78 15.02 -4.22
N VAL A 61 -2.24 14.55 -3.12
CA VAL A 61 -2.99 13.68 -2.20
C VAL A 61 -4.18 14.49 -1.71
N PRO A 62 -5.42 13.99 -1.79
CA PRO A 62 -6.58 14.70 -1.28
C PRO A 62 -6.32 15.18 0.15
N VAL A 63 -6.45 16.48 0.38
CA VAL A 63 -6.32 17.04 1.74
C VAL A 63 -7.56 16.65 2.51
N VAL A 64 -7.37 15.82 3.55
CA VAL A 64 -8.43 15.46 4.49
C VAL A 64 -8.33 16.42 5.66
N GLU A 65 -9.35 17.27 5.85
CA GLU A 65 -9.30 18.39 6.78
C GLU A 65 -9.74 18.00 8.20
N SER A 66 -10.60 17.01 8.33
CA SER A 66 -11.16 16.62 9.64
C SER A 66 -10.85 15.16 9.98
N ILE A 67 -10.75 14.90 11.28
CA ILE A 67 -10.61 13.53 11.79
C ILE A 67 -11.83 12.68 11.40
N LEU A 68 -11.59 11.41 11.04
CA LEU A 68 -12.60 10.44 10.60
C LEU A 68 -13.33 10.80 9.30
N ASP A 69 -12.94 11.87 8.59
CA ASP A 69 -13.45 12.11 7.24
C ASP A 69 -13.04 10.97 6.29
N GLN A 70 -11.82 10.48 6.44
CA GLN A 70 -11.32 9.34 5.68
C GLN A 70 -10.45 8.43 6.53
N VAL A 71 -10.76 7.14 6.53
CA VAL A 71 -9.97 6.09 7.17
C VAL A 71 -9.46 5.12 6.11
N GLN A 72 -8.18 4.79 6.17
CA GLN A 72 -7.57 3.74 5.36
C GLN A 72 -7.53 2.43 6.12
N ILE A 73 -7.91 1.32 5.47
CA ILE A 73 -7.74 -0.03 6.00
C ILE A 73 -6.83 -0.84 5.09
N ASP A 74 -5.96 -1.62 5.72
CA ASP A 74 -5.08 -2.56 5.03
C ASP A 74 -4.76 -3.77 5.91
N HIS A 75 -4.18 -4.80 5.29
CA HIS A 75 -3.84 -6.07 5.92
C HIS A 75 -2.36 -6.40 5.73
N THR A 76 -1.76 -7.01 6.75
CA THR A 76 -0.41 -7.57 6.66
C THR A 76 -0.30 -8.88 7.39
N VAL A 77 0.63 -9.73 6.98
CA VAL A 77 1.04 -10.92 7.74
C VAL A 77 2.08 -10.49 8.77
N MET A 78 1.83 -10.74 10.04
CA MET A 78 2.79 -10.39 11.10
C MET A 78 4.04 -11.27 11.02
N ASP A 79 5.21 -10.69 11.27
CA ASP A 79 6.48 -11.43 11.27
C ASP A 79 6.74 -12.11 12.62
N LEU A 80 5.77 -12.93 13.02
CA LEU A 80 5.84 -13.78 14.21
C LEU A 80 5.08 -15.09 13.96
N ILE A 81 5.40 -16.11 14.75
CA ILE A 81 4.72 -17.40 14.70
C ILE A 81 4.00 -17.62 16.03
N VAL A 82 2.68 -17.82 15.94
CA VAL A 82 1.86 -18.24 17.09
C VAL A 82 2.04 -19.73 17.32
N VAL A 83 2.19 -20.11 18.59
CA VAL A 83 2.30 -21.51 19.02
C VAL A 83 1.18 -21.85 19.99
N ASP A 84 0.78 -23.10 20.04
CA ASP A 84 -0.19 -23.56 21.03
C ASP A 84 0.37 -23.56 22.45
N ASP A 85 -0.51 -23.50 23.44
CA ASP A 85 -0.12 -23.36 24.85
C ASP A 85 0.44 -24.66 25.47
N ARG A 86 0.05 -25.83 24.92
CA ARG A 86 0.42 -27.14 25.51
C ARG A 86 1.77 -27.62 25.02
N ASP A 87 1.85 -27.83 23.71
CA ASP A 87 3.00 -28.52 23.10
C ASP A 87 3.94 -27.56 22.38
N ARG A 88 3.63 -26.26 22.41
CA ARG A 88 4.40 -25.20 21.75
C ARG A 88 4.56 -25.43 20.24
N GLN A 89 3.62 -26.19 19.65
CA GLN A 89 3.63 -26.43 18.21
C GLN A 89 3.19 -25.17 17.44
N PRO A 90 3.81 -24.89 16.29
CA PRO A 90 3.45 -23.73 15.51
C PRO A 90 2.03 -23.88 14.94
N ILE A 91 1.16 -22.90 15.23
CA ILE A 91 -0.18 -22.78 14.66
C ILE A 91 -0.13 -22.05 13.32
N GLY A 92 0.64 -20.96 13.25
CA GLY A 92 0.78 -20.17 12.04
C GLY A 92 1.21 -18.73 12.30
N ARG A 93 1.25 -17.95 11.21
CA ARG A 93 1.49 -16.51 11.28
C ARG A 93 0.16 -15.78 11.28
N PRO A 94 -0.09 -14.88 12.24
CA PRO A 94 -1.34 -14.13 12.27
C PRO A 94 -1.36 -13.01 11.23
N TYR A 95 -2.55 -12.60 10.85
CA TYR A 95 -2.82 -11.44 10.03
C TYR A 95 -3.23 -10.27 10.91
N LEU A 96 -2.68 -9.11 10.63
CA LEU A 96 -3.04 -7.84 11.24
C LEU A 96 -3.87 -7.05 10.22
N THR A 97 -5.06 -6.62 10.64
CA THR A 97 -5.88 -5.64 9.91
C THR A 97 -5.84 -4.35 10.70
N VAL A 98 -5.48 -3.24 10.07
CA VAL A 98 -5.40 -1.92 10.70
C VAL A 98 -6.26 -0.90 10.00
N ALA A 99 -6.83 0.02 10.79
CA ALA A 99 -7.56 1.19 10.32
C ALA A 99 -6.86 2.45 10.82
N ILE A 100 -6.46 3.34 9.90
CA ILE A 100 -5.72 4.56 10.18
C ILE A 100 -6.51 5.76 9.68
N ASP A 101 -6.73 6.72 10.55
CA ASP A 101 -7.30 8.01 10.16
C ASP A 101 -6.32 8.83 9.34
N VAL A 102 -6.75 9.28 8.16
CA VAL A 102 -5.89 9.98 7.20
C VAL A 102 -5.47 11.36 7.70
N CYS A 103 -6.36 12.05 8.41
CA CYS A 103 -6.10 13.39 8.94
C CYS A 103 -5.09 13.38 10.09
N SER A 104 -5.40 12.63 11.14
CA SER A 104 -4.58 12.60 12.37
C SER A 104 -3.40 11.63 12.31
N ARG A 105 -3.40 10.70 11.37
CA ARG A 105 -2.44 9.58 11.26
C ARG A 105 -2.50 8.61 12.43
N CYS A 106 -3.54 8.70 13.24
CA CYS A 106 -3.73 7.81 14.38
C CYS A 106 -4.30 6.46 13.95
N LEU A 107 -3.86 5.42 14.63
CA LEU A 107 -4.48 4.10 14.55
C LEU A 107 -5.83 4.16 15.27
N VAL A 108 -6.93 4.01 14.53
CA VAL A 108 -8.29 4.05 15.07
C VAL A 108 -8.88 2.68 15.30
N GLY A 109 -8.38 1.66 14.64
CA GLY A 109 -8.82 0.28 14.82
C GLY A 109 -7.77 -0.74 14.42
N MET A 110 -7.81 -1.90 15.07
CA MET A 110 -6.99 -3.05 14.71
C MET A 110 -7.67 -4.37 15.06
N VAL A 111 -7.35 -5.40 14.30
CA VAL A 111 -7.76 -6.79 14.55
C VAL A 111 -6.62 -7.71 14.19
N VAL A 112 -6.37 -8.71 15.04
CA VAL A 112 -5.40 -9.78 14.80
C VAL A 112 -6.17 -11.08 14.67
N THR A 113 -5.94 -11.82 13.58
CA THR A 113 -6.61 -13.10 13.32
C THR A 113 -5.61 -14.13 12.79
N LEU A 114 -5.88 -15.43 12.99
CA LEU A 114 -5.17 -16.51 12.30
C LEU A 114 -5.82 -16.83 10.95
N GLU A 115 -7.06 -16.39 10.76
CA GLU A 115 -7.77 -16.53 9.48
C GLU A 115 -7.26 -15.51 8.46
N PRO A 116 -7.17 -15.88 7.18
CA PRO A 116 -6.81 -14.95 6.11
C PRO A 116 -7.75 -13.74 6.05
N PRO A 117 -7.29 -12.58 5.55
CA PRO A 117 -8.10 -11.38 5.41
C PRO A 117 -9.40 -11.63 4.66
N SER A 118 -10.48 -11.06 5.19
CA SER A 118 -11.83 -11.23 4.64
C SER A 118 -12.71 -10.02 4.98
N ALA A 119 -13.92 -9.95 4.41
CA ALA A 119 -14.91 -8.94 4.79
C ALA A 119 -15.21 -8.94 6.30
N VAL A 120 -15.08 -10.10 6.97
CA VAL A 120 -15.27 -10.22 8.41
C VAL A 120 -14.18 -9.49 9.17
N SER A 121 -12.89 -9.69 8.81
CA SER A 121 -11.78 -8.97 9.47
C SER A 121 -11.88 -7.46 9.27
N VAL A 122 -12.34 -7.00 8.10
CA VAL A 122 -12.63 -5.58 7.85
C VAL A 122 -13.78 -5.07 8.73
N GLY A 123 -14.88 -5.81 8.80
CA GLY A 123 -16.03 -5.47 9.64
C GLY A 123 -15.68 -5.40 11.13
N LEU A 124 -14.89 -6.37 11.62
CA LEU A 124 -14.39 -6.37 13.01
C LEU A 124 -13.45 -5.18 13.26
N CYS A 125 -12.59 -4.84 12.30
CA CYS A 125 -11.70 -3.69 12.40
C CYS A 125 -12.49 -2.37 12.45
N LEU A 126 -13.55 -2.23 11.64
CA LEU A 126 -14.45 -1.08 11.68
C LEU A 126 -15.24 -0.99 12.99
N ALA A 127 -15.75 -2.11 13.50
CA ALA A 127 -16.41 -2.16 14.80
C ALA A 127 -15.46 -1.74 15.92
N HIS A 128 -14.20 -2.21 15.88
CA HIS A 128 -13.18 -1.79 16.82
C HIS A 128 -12.84 -0.30 16.63
N ALA A 129 -12.77 0.21 15.41
CA ALA A 129 -12.54 1.63 15.15
C ALA A 129 -13.64 2.53 15.72
N ALA A 130 -14.89 2.14 15.56
CA ALA A 130 -16.04 2.91 16.05
C ALA A 130 -16.22 2.84 17.57
N GLY A 131 -15.81 1.75 18.21
CA GLY A 131 -16.04 1.47 19.61
C GLY A 131 -15.03 2.08 20.58
N ASP A 132 -15.45 2.19 21.87
CA ASP A 132 -14.55 2.52 22.97
C ASP A 132 -13.54 1.39 23.19
N LYS A 133 -12.25 1.73 23.30
CA LYS A 133 -11.15 0.77 23.47
C LYS A 133 -10.94 0.34 24.92
N ARG A 134 -11.46 1.08 25.90
CA ARG A 134 -11.24 0.80 27.33
C ARG A 134 -11.62 -0.62 27.73
N PRO A 135 -12.82 -1.16 27.39
CA PRO A 135 -13.18 -2.52 27.76
C PRO A 135 -12.30 -3.58 27.08
N TRP A 136 -11.75 -3.26 25.92
CA TRP A 136 -10.84 -4.15 25.21
C TRP A 136 -9.44 -4.16 25.83
N LEU A 137 -8.90 -2.99 26.19
CA LEU A 137 -7.62 -2.86 26.91
C LEU A 137 -7.65 -3.51 28.28
N GLU A 138 -8.76 -3.30 29.05
CA GLU A 138 -8.99 -3.92 30.36
C GLU A 138 -8.96 -5.45 30.28
N ARG A 139 -9.63 -6.05 29.28
CA ARG A 139 -9.60 -7.52 29.07
C ARG A 139 -8.21 -8.07 28.77
N LEU A 140 -7.35 -7.27 28.15
CA LEU A 140 -5.97 -7.63 27.84
C LEU A 140 -5.01 -7.32 29.00
N GLY A 141 -5.47 -6.69 30.08
CA GLY A 141 -4.64 -6.24 31.20
C GLY A 141 -3.65 -5.14 30.82
N ILE A 142 -3.98 -4.34 29.80
CA ILE A 142 -3.12 -3.26 29.30
C ILE A 142 -3.54 -1.95 29.95
N ASP A 143 -2.65 -1.37 30.74
CA ASP A 143 -2.81 -0.03 31.31
C ASP A 143 -2.29 1.03 30.31
N ALA A 144 -3.14 1.39 29.36
CA ALA A 144 -2.84 2.39 28.35
C ALA A 144 -4.10 3.16 27.96
N ALA A 145 -3.93 4.40 27.48
CA ALA A 145 -5.01 5.18 26.92
C ALA A 145 -5.02 5.09 25.40
N TRP A 146 -6.15 4.64 24.86
CA TRP A 146 -6.40 4.68 23.41
C TRP A 146 -7.76 5.34 23.12
N PRO A 147 -7.78 6.69 23.14
CA PRO A 147 -9.04 7.44 23.02
C PRO A 147 -9.56 7.55 21.57
N MET A 148 -8.72 7.19 20.57
CA MET A 148 -9.07 7.34 19.16
C MET A 148 -10.16 6.35 18.77
N SER A 149 -11.37 6.87 18.62
CA SER A 149 -12.53 6.08 18.20
C SER A 149 -13.53 6.95 17.45
N GLY A 150 -14.35 6.31 16.64
CA GLY A 150 -15.45 6.96 15.94
C GLY A 150 -15.77 6.30 14.60
N LYS A 151 -16.97 6.59 14.11
CA LYS A 151 -17.41 6.11 12.81
C LYS A 151 -16.82 6.97 11.69
N PRO A 152 -16.08 6.39 10.72
CA PRO A 152 -15.55 7.14 9.58
C PRO A 152 -16.69 7.58 8.66
N LYS A 153 -16.51 8.71 7.95
CA LYS A 153 -17.39 9.13 6.87
C LYS A 153 -17.10 8.36 5.59
N ALA A 154 -15.81 8.15 5.29
CA ALA A 154 -15.36 7.38 4.15
C ALA A 154 -14.31 6.35 4.54
N LEU A 155 -14.42 5.18 3.93
CA LEU A 155 -13.46 4.09 4.02
C LEU A 155 -12.69 4.00 2.71
N TYR A 156 -11.38 4.15 2.77
CA TYR A 156 -10.50 4.11 1.61
C TYR A 156 -9.66 2.84 1.63
N VAL A 157 -9.93 1.96 0.68
CA VAL A 157 -9.38 0.60 0.63
C VAL A 157 -8.68 0.33 -0.71
N ASP A 158 -7.86 -0.71 -0.76
CA ASP A 158 -7.29 -1.17 -2.00
C ASP A 158 -8.32 -1.95 -2.85
N ASN A 159 -7.88 -2.45 -4.01
CA ASN A 159 -8.71 -3.22 -4.90
C ASN A 159 -8.71 -4.73 -4.60
N ALA A 160 -8.25 -5.15 -3.43
CA ALA A 160 -8.23 -6.54 -3.04
C ALA A 160 -9.66 -7.13 -2.94
N ARG A 161 -9.75 -8.44 -3.09
CA ARG A 161 -11.03 -9.14 -3.24
C ARG A 161 -11.93 -9.03 -2.02
N GLU A 162 -11.36 -9.01 -0.83
CA GLU A 162 -12.03 -8.88 0.45
C GLU A 162 -12.80 -7.57 0.60
N PHE A 163 -12.29 -6.49 0.02
CA PHE A 163 -12.94 -5.19 0.02
C PHE A 163 -14.06 -5.05 -1.02
N LYS A 164 -14.14 -5.96 -1.99
CA LYS A 164 -15.18 -5.98 -3.03
C LYS A 164 -16.39 -6.85 -2.68
N SER A 165 -16.53 -7.25 -1.42
CA SER A 165 -17.65 -8.08 -0.99
C SER A 165 -18.94 -7.27 -0.86
N GLU A 166 -20.06 -7.89 -1.29
CA GLU A 166 -21.39 -7.29 -1.07
C GLU A 166 -21.68 -7.04 0.42
N ALA A 167 -21.17 -7.90 1.30
CA ALA A 167 -21.38 -7.76 2.74
C ALA A 167 -20.75 -6.47 3.26
N LEU A 168 -19.52 -6.14 2.83
CA LEU A 168 -18.87 -4.89 3.20
C LEU A 168 -19.59 -3.68 2.62
N THR A 169 -19.96 -3.72 1.34
CA THR A 169 -20.69 -2.64 0.68
C THR A 169 -22.00 -2.34 1.39
N ARG A 170 -22.82 -3.38 1.64
CA ARG A 170 -24.10 -3.22 2.39
C ARG A 170 -23.88 -2.71 3.81
N GLY A 171 -22.84 -3.19 4.50
CA GLY A 171 -22.50 -2.72 5.84
C GLY A 171 -22.13 -1.25 5.84
N CYS A 172 -21.31 -0.80 4.92
CA CYS A 172 -20.95 0.61 4.76
C CYS A 172 -22.19 1.47 4.46
N ASP A 173 -23.04 1.06 3.50
CA ASP A 173 -24.26 1.75 3.13
C ASP A 173 -25.22 1.91 4.32
N GLN A 174 -25.45 0.82 5.08
CA GLN A 174 -26.33 0.84 6.26
C GLN A 174 -25.86 1.81 7.35
N HIS A 175 -24.55 2.00 7.45
CA HIS A 175 -23.94 2.90 8.43
C HIS A 175 -23.63 4.29 7.86
N GLY A 176 -23.98 4.57 6.60
CA GLY A 176 -23.70 5.84 5.94
C GLY A 176 -22.20 6.12 5.83
N ILE A 177 -21.42 5.08 5.51
CA ILE A 177 -19.97 5.14 5.27
C ILE A 177 -19.76 5.03 3.76
N SER A 178 -19.09 6.02 3.14
CA SER A 178 -18.68 5.91 1.74
C SER A 178 -17.56 4.89 1.59
N LEU A 179 -17.65 4.00 0.61
CA LEU A 179 -16.62 3.00 0.32
C LEU A 179 -15.89 3.39 -0.96
N ASP A 180 -14.68 3.89 -0.81
CA ASP A 180 -13.86 4.40 -1.89
C ASP A 180 -12.67 3.47 -2.16
N TYR A 181 -12.41 3.19 -3.43
CA TYR A 181 -11.32 2.31 -3.84
C TYR A 181 -10.12 3.11 -4.36
N ARG A 182 -8.91 2.67 -3.99
CA ARG A 182 -7.68 3.25 -4.53
C ARG A 182 -7.65 3.13 -6.06
N PRO A 183 -7.25 4.20 -6.77
CA PRO A 183 -7.08 4.13 -8.21
C PRO A 183 -6.06 3.05 -8.59
N LEU A 184 -6.39 2.23 -9.59
CA LEU A 184 -5.49 1.19 -10.09
C LEU A 184 -4.16 1.80 -10.58
N GLY A 185 -3.04 1.20 -10.17
CA GLY A 185 -1.71 1.62 -10.59
C GLY A 185 -1.17 2.89 -9.89
N ARG A 186 -1.76 3.29 -8.76
CA ARG A 186 -1.30 4.44 -7.95
C ARG A 186 -1.00 4.01 -6.50
N PRO A 187 0.10 3.30 -6.25
CA PRO A 187 0.41 2.76 -4.91
C PRO A 187 0.59 3.86 -3.85
N HIS A 188 1.05 5.06 -4.21
CA HIS A 188 1.27 6.15 -3.26
C HIS A 188 0.00 6.64 -2.53
N TYR A 189 -1.20 6.34 -3.04
CA TYR A 189 -2.45 6.61 -2.32
C TYR A 189 -2.65 5.71 -1.08
N GLY A 190 -1.90 4.61 -0.96
CA GLY A 190 -1.87 3.74 0.23
C GLY A 190 -0.76 4.06 1.22
N GLY A 191 0.14 4.97 0.89
CA GLY A 191 1.39 5.21 1.62
C GLY A 191 1.24 5.64 3.08
N ILE A 192 0.03 5.91 3.58
CA ILE A 192 -0.23 6.22 4.97
C ILE A 192 -0.26 4.92 5.78
N VAL A 193 -1.11 3.99 5.39
CA VAL A 193 -1.25 2.70 6.07
C VAL A 193 -0.02 1.81 5.84
N GLU A 194 0.53 1.81 4.62
CA GLU A 194 1.75 1.06 4.27
C GLU A 194 3.00 1.44 5.08
N ARG A 195 3.04 2.62 5.68
CA ARG A 195 4.16 3.05 6.55
C ARG A 195 4.02 2.56 7.99
N VAL A 196 2.86 2.07 8.38
CA VAL A 196 2.56 1.61 9.74
C VAL A 196 2.65 0.09 9.81
N ILE A 197 2.42 -0.56 8.70
CA ILE A 197 2.53 -2.00 8.53
C ILE A 197 3.93 -2.36 8.00
#